data_ebbd2eeb13e844c20d4b7ee0e8179bad
#
_entry.id   ebbd2eeb13e844c20d4b7ee0e8179bad
#
_cell.length_a   1.000
_cell.length_b   1.000
_cell.length_c   1.000
_cell.angle_alpha   90.00
_cell.angle_beta   90.00
_cell.angle_gamma   90.00
#
_symmetry.space_group_name_H-M   'P 1'
#
loop_
_entity.id
_entity.type
_entity.pdbx_description
1 polymer ?
#
loop_
_entity_poly.entity_id
_entity_poly.type
_entity_poly.pdbx_seq_one_letter_code
_entity_poly.pdbx_strand_id
1 'polypeptide(L)'
;LRRKIQPRQQKSHLHLLILQNVDKSSIIINVELPGLHRRKVLGSTHKKVFSAVTELLLLTTMKNQFLIAMSIAALLGACSSSKKIETRYSKEPSVQELFQGSAPAYPAVKFAHMSDLHVFDKTLGVDTPDFQEYLRHDRKMLKESEEIIQAMFAGIQKQKVNFLILSGDLTKDGERHNHEYLAAMLKKIEAAGTPVYVIPGNHDLRNGDAFKFTQTGRERIPSVELSEFAEIYNDFGYSTALARDPNSLSYVAEPAPGLLLLALDSTKAKQNDLKKHPITYGHFTKETMAWIEEQLILARRNGKPMVAMMHHGIIDHYTANKKYYGEYLVDNNDPIAEVFAKYGVRVVFTGHYHAQDITLRKFDHIAHNPVLYDIETGSPVTYPSPYRIYEIKDNTLYVTSHRVQSIPSQKDFQKFAHQFVLDGTKVMAKDVMAGYNVSAKDQDYLAPLVAVAYVAHLAGDEDASKKPPIDKKKLGFMGSMVYDNRKPLIDSWWEDLSPADNELVIDLK
;
A
#
# COMPACT_ATOMS: atom_id res chain seq x y z
N LEU A 1 25.57 -66.35 29.62
CA LEU A 1 24.75 -65.97 28.42
C LEU A 1 24.19 -64.61 28.60
N ARG A 2 24.90 -63.57 28.06
CA ARG A 2 24.43 -62.17 28.02
C ARG A 2 23.64 -61.97 26.73
N ARG A 3 22.34 -61.73 26.80
CA ARG A 3 21.53 -61.20 25.70
C ARG A 3 21.64 -59.67 25.67
N LYS A 4 22.15 -59.13 24.54
CA LYS A 4 22.08 -57.71 24.22
C LYS A 4 20.64 -57.37 23.88
N ILE A 5 20.05 -56.41 24.59
CA ILE A 5 18.77 -55.77 24.24
C ILE A 5 19.11 -54.53 23.43
N GLN A 6 18.68 -54.49 22.16
CA GLN A 6 18.71 -53.28 21.34
C GLN A 6 17.59 -52.32 21.77
N PRO A 7 17.81 -50.99 21.81
CA PRO A 7 16.75 -50.07 22.13
C PRO A 7 15.85 -49.89 20.90
N ARG A 8 14.55 -50.16 21.07
CA ARG A 8 13.50 -49.76 20.13
C ARG A 8 13.42 -48.24 20.08
N GLN A 9 13.58 -47.67 18.90
CA GLN A 9 13.23 -46.26 18.61
C GLN A 9 11.71 -46.10 18.80
N GLN A 10 11.28 -45.44 19.87
CA GLN A 10 9.94 -44.90 20.00
C GLN A 10 9.80 -43.68 19.13
N LYS A 11 9.00 -43.79 18.07
CA LYS A 11 8.52 -42.64 17.31
C LYS A 11 7.53 -41.87 18.21
N SER A 12 7.90 -40.70 18.69
CA SER A 12 7.00 -39.76 19.35
C SER A 12 6.05 -39.16 18.32
N HIS A 13 4.78 -39.52 18.35
CA HIS A 13 3.73 -38.85 17.58
C HIS A 13 3.15 -37.74 18.44
N LEU A 14 3.17 -36.51 17.89
CA LEU A 14 2.47 -35.37 18.45
C LEU A 14 1.02 -35.43 17.94
N HIS A 15 0.05 -35.59 18.83
CA HIS A 15 -1.35 -35.41 18.51
C HIS A 15 -1.83 -34.05 19.01
N LEU A 16 -2.12 -33.14 18.06
CA LEU A 16 -2.74 -31.85 18.35
C LEU A 16 -4.23 -31.96 18.01
N LEU A 17 -5.08 -31.91 19.00
CA LEU A 17 -6.53 -31.87 18.81
C LEU A 17 -7.01 -30.44 19.11
N ILE A 18 -7.53 -29.78 18.10
CA ILE A 18 -8.14 -28.46 18.23
C ILE A 18 -9.65 -28.66 18.09
N LEU A 19 -10.39 -28.39 19.16
CA LEU A 19 -11.84 -28.45 19.17
C LEU A 19 -12.39 -27.03 19.24
N GLN A 20 -13.15 -26.65 18.22
CA GLN A 20 -13.88 -25.37 18.19
C GLN A 20 -15.27 -25.59 18.73
N ASN A 21 -15.65 -24.90 19.80
CA ASN A 21 -16.98 -25.03 20.38
C ASN A 21 -17.98 -24.15 19.60
N VAL A 22 -19.23 -24.59 19.49
CA VAL A 22 -20.29 -24.04 18.65
C VAL A 22 -20.65 -22.57 19.01
N ASP A 23 -20.23 -22.09 20.18
CA ASP A 23 -20.52 -20.74 20.71
C ASP A 23 -19.51 -19.63 20.36
N LYS A 24 -18.63 -19.83 19.40
CA LYS A 24 -17.70 -18.82 18.84
C LYS A 24 -16.88 -17.96 19.83
N SER A 25 -16.91 -18.22 21.13
CA SER A 25 -16.26 -17.37 22.15
C SER A 25 -14.97 -17.92 22.78
N SER A 26 -14.60 -19.17 22.50
CA SER A 26 -13.38 -19.78 23.07
C SER A 26 -12.80 -20.89 22.17
N ILE A 27 -11.48 -20.95 22.13
CA ILE A 27 -10.72 -22.02 21.46
C ILE A 27 -10.09 -22.89 22.55
N ILE A 28 -10.30 -24.20 22.47
CA ILE A 28 -9.70 -25.19 23.37
C ILE A 28 -8.53 -25.84 22.63
N ILE A 29 -7.33 -25.72 23.17
CA ILE A 29 -6.13 -26.35 22.64
C ILE A 29 -5.73 -27.46 23.60
N ASN A 30 -5.80 -28.72 23.16
CA ASN A 30 -5.27 -29.88 23.87
C ASN A 30 -3.93 -30.29 23.26
N VAL A 31 -2.88 -30.35 24.04
CA VAL A 31 -1.57 -30.86 23.64
C VAL A 31 -1.27 -32.12 24.39
N GLU A 32 -1.11 -33.23 23.68
CA GLU A 32 -0.65 -34.49 24.21
C GLU A 32 0.79 -34.75 23.79
N LEU A 33 1.69 -34.71 24.76
CA LEU A 33 3.05 -35.19 24.63
C LEU A 33 3.25 -36.33 25.60
N PRO A 34 4.09 -37.32 25.29
CA PRO A 34 4.40 -38.38 26.25
C PRO A 34 4.91 -37.79 27.58
N GLY A 35 4.09 -37.90 28.63
CA GLY A 35 4.41 -37.39 29.98
C GLY A 35 3.91 -36.00 30.34
N LEU A 36 3.18 -35.29 29.46
CA LEU A 36 2.63 -33.97 29.78
C LEU A 36 1.19 -33.81 29.25
N HIS A 37 0.20 -33.81 30.13
CA HIS A 37 -1.18 -33.41 29.80
C HIS A 37 -1.42 -31.97 30.23
N ARG A 38 -1.60 -31.03 29.29
CA ARG A 38 -2.06 -29.69 29.63
C ARG A 38 -3.24 -29.28 28.77
N ARG A 39 -4.32 -28.87 29.42
CA ARG A 39 -5.52 -28.31 28.84
C ARG A 39 -5.57 -26.81 29.15
N LYS A 40 -5.66 -25.96 28.13
CA LYS A 40 -5.86 -24.53 28.33
C LYS A 40 -7.08 -24.06 27.54
N VAL A 41 -8.01 -23.38 28.19
CA VAL A 41 -9.16 -22.73 27.57
C VAL A 41 -8.80 -21.27 27.37
N LEU A 42 -8.87 -20.76 26.11
CA LEU A 42 -8.51 -19.40 25.77
C LEU A 42 -9.78 -18.61 25.43
N GLY A 43 -9.96 -17.47 26.07
CA GLY A 43 -11.00 -16.50 25.71
C GLY A 43 -10.60 -15.67 24.49
N SER A 44 -11.57 -15.00 23.89
CA SER A 44 -11.59 -14.37 22.55
C SER A 44 -10.61 -13.24 22.24
N THR A 45 -9.48 -13.07 22.94
CA THR A 45 -8.53 -11.98 22.66
C THR A 45 -7.20 -12.50 22.12
N HIS A 46 -6.77 -11.96 20.96
CA HIS A 46 -5.52 -12.30 20.27
C HIS A 46 -4.26 -12.30 21.15
N LYS A 47 -4.18 -11.44 22.18
CA LYS A 47 -3.03 -11.40 23.11
C LYS A 47 -2.85 -12.70 23.90
N LYS A 48 -3.95 -13.37 24.30
CA LYS A 48 -3.88 -14.63 25.06
C LYS A 48 -3.48 -15.81 24.17
N VAL A 49 -3.87 -15.78 22.89
CA VAL A 49 -3.46 -16.79 21.90
C VAL A 49 -1.96 -16.69 21.63
N PHE A 50 -1.45 -15.46 21.45
CA PHE A 50 -0.02 -15.22 21.19
C PHE A 50 0.86 -15.68 22.35
N SER A 51 0.48 -15.38 23.60
CA SER A 51 1.21 -15.83 24.79
C SER A 51 1.24 -17.36 24.93
N ALA A 52 0.12 -18.04 24.65
CA ALA A 52 0.05 -19.49 24.71
C ALA A 52 0.86 -20.18 23.60
N VAL A 53 0.90 -19.58 22.42
CA VAL A 53 1.71 -20.02 21.28
C VAL A 53 3.21 -19.87 21.57
N THR A 54 3.62 -18.77 22.16
CA THR A 54 5.03 -18.53 22.53
C THR A 54 5.49 -19.55 23.60
N GLU A 55 4.65 -19.85 24.61
CA GLU A 55 4.95 -20.90 25.57
C GLU A 55 5.03 -22.31 24.94
N LEU A 56 4.21 -22.58 23.89
CA LEU A 56 4.21 -23.85 23.17
C LEU A 56 5.46 -24.03 22.30
N LEU A 57 5.90 -22.96 21.64
CA LEU A 57 7.10 -22.93 20.80
C LEU A 57 8.39 -23.11 21.61
N LEU A 58 8.44 -22.62 22.85
CA LEU A 58 9.57 -22.78 23.75
C LEU A 58 9.73 -24.23 24.28
N LEU A 59 8.70 -25.07 24.14
CA LEU A 59 8.68 -26.45 24.63
C LEU A 59 8.99 -27.50 23.55
N THR A 60 9.19 -27.09 22.30
CA THR A 60 9.40 -28.02 21.16
C THR A 60 10.78 -27.85 20.54
N THR A 61 11.37 -28.95 20.05
CA THR A 61 12.65 -28.93 19.33
C THR A 61 12.49 -28.25 17.96
N MET A 62 13.54 -27.58 17.46
CA MET A 62 13.52 -26.72 16.25
C MET A 62 12.82 -27.30 15.02
N LYS A 63 12.85 -28.61 14.79
CA LYS A 63 12.14 -29.26 13.66
C LYS A 63 10.61 -29.26 13.78
N ASN A 64 10.07 -29.28 15.00
CA ASN A 64 8.62 -29.24 15.24
C ASN A 64 8.08 -27.82 15.33
N GLN A 65 8.92 -26.84 15.65
CA GLN A 65 8.53 -25.43 15.70
C GLN A 65 8.08 -24.88 14.35
N PHE A 66 8.69 -25.34 13.26
CA PHE A 66 8.36 -24.89 11.90
C PHE A 66 6.97 -25.38 11.44
N LEU A 67 6.64 -26.65 11.73
CA LEU A 67 5.31 -27.22 11.41
C LEU A 67 4.20 -26.60 12.25
N ILE A 68 4.47 -26.28 13.51
CA ILE A 68 3.52 -25.63 14.43
C ILE A 68 3.32 -24.17 14.00
N ALA A 69 4.36 -23.43 13.63
CA ALA A 69 4.27 -22.06 13.16
C ALA A 69 3.45 -21.94 11.85
N MET A 70 3.64 -22.86 10.88
CA MET A 70 2.83 -22.91 9.66
C MET A 70 1.37 -23.23 9.91
N SER A 71 1.07 -24.15 10.84
CA SER A 71 -0.32 -24.52 11.19
C SER A 71 -1.04 -23.41 11.94
N ILE A 72 -0.32 -22.60 12.73
CA ILE A 72 -0.86 -21.46 13.48
C ILE A 72 -1.08 -20.25 12.56
N ALA A 73 -0.18 -19.99 11.62
CA ALA A 73 -0.36 -18.94 10.61
C ALA A 73 -1.59 -19.20 9.72
N ALA A 74 -1.85 -20.47 9.35
CA ALA A 74 -3.05 -20.87 8.63
C ALA A 74 -4.35 -20.70 9.45
N LEU A 75 -4.27 -20.84 10.78
CA LEU A 75 -5.42 -20.69 11.70
C LEU A 75 -5.70 -19.22 12.05
N LEU A 76 -4.67 -18.36 12.08
CA LEU A 76 -4.83 -16.94 12.34
C LEU A 76 -5.37 -16.16 11.11
N GLY A 77 -5.11 -16.68 9.89
CA GLY A 77 -5.66 -16.13 8.64
C GLY A 77 -7.15 -16.40 8.43
N ALA A 78 -7.78 -17.30 9.18
CA ALA A 78 -9.18 -17.72 8.97
C ALA A 78 -10.23 -16.94 9.79
N CYS A 79 -9.83 -15.95 10.59
CA CYS A 79 -10.73 -15.18 11.46
C CYS A 79 -10.62 -13.66 11.26
N SER A 80 -10.62 -13.20 10.02
CA SER A 80 -10.93 -11.80 9.73
C SER A 80 -12.45 -11.66 9.53
N SER A 81 -13.21 -11.59 10.61
CA SER A 81 -14.55 -11.03 10.52
C SER A 81 -14.38 -9.51 10.32
N SER A 82 -14.67 -9.01 9.13
CA SER A 82 -14.77 -7.57 8.87
C SER A 82 -15.73 -6.97 9.91
N LYS A 83 -15.19 -6.25 10.90
CA LYS A 83 -16.01 -5.49 11.84
C LYS A 83 -16.70 -4.42 11.02
N LYS A 84 -18.04 -4.40 10.98
CA LYS A 84 -18.78 -3.27 10.42
C LYS A 84 -18.29 -2.00 11.11
N ILE A 85 -17.89 -1.00 10.34
CA ILE A 85 -17.66 0.34 10.88
C ILE A 85 -19.04 0.89 11.21
N GLU A 86 -19.29 1.16 12.49
CA GLU A 86 -20.49 1.88 12.88
C GLU A 86 -20.29 3.35 12.47
N THR A 87 -20.96 3.76 11.42
CA THR A 87 -21.07 5.15 11.01
C THR A 87 -22.00 5.87 12.00
N ARG A 88 -21.54 7.03 12.51
CA ARG A 88 -22.21 7.76 13.60
C ARG A 88 -23.57 8.30 13.18
N TYR A 89 -23.67 8.82 11.96
CA TYR A 89 -24.82 9.58 11.48
C TYR A 89 -25.69 8.84 10.48
N SER A 90 -25.24 7.68 9.97
CA SER A 90 -25.92 6.98 8.87
C SER A 90 -27.36 6.53 9.17
N LYS A 91 -27.76 6.47 10.45
CA LYS A 91 -29.12 6.09 10.89
C LYS A 91 -30.04 7.30 11.11
N GLU A 92 -29.54 8.51 11.03
CA GLU A 92 -30.35 9.71 11.20
C GLU A 92 -31.30 9.89 10.02
N PRO A 93 -32.62 10.17 10.25
CA PRO A 93 -33.59 10.34 9.16
C PRO A 93 -33.15 11.36 8.12
N SER A 94 -32.64 12.52 8.57
CA SER A 94 -32.13 13.58 7.68
C SER A 94 -30.94 13.18 6.82
N VAL A 95 -30.14 12.17 7.23
CA VAL A 95 -29.05 11.61 6.46
C VAL A 95 -29.57 10.54 5.52
N GLN A 96 -30.55 9.74 5.94
CA GLN A 96 -31.20 8.73 5.07
C GLN A 96 -31.88 9.36 3.85
N GLU A 97 -32.46 10.55 4.01
CA GLU A 97 -33.08 11.30 2.91
C GLU A 97 -32.03 11.70 1.84
N LEU A 98 -30.78 12.01 2.23
CA LEU A 98 -29.71 12.35 1.28
C LEU A 98 -29.38 11.19 0.34
N PHE A 99 -29.59 9.95 0.75
CA PHE A 99 -29.28 8.78 -0.06
C PHE A 99 -30.34 8.48 -1.13
N GLN A 100 -31.55 9.07 -1.00
CA GLN A 100 -32.62 8.95 -1.98
C GLN A 100 -32.46 9.93 -3.15
N GLY A 101 -31.70 11.02 -2.94
CA GLY A 101 -31.44 12.03 -3.96
C GLY A 101 -30.41 11.58 -4.99
N SER A 102 -30.47 12.17 -6.20
CA SER A 102 -29.43 11.98 -7.22
C SER A 102 -28.05 12.43 -6.72
N ALA A 103 -26.99 11.81 -7.27
CA ALA A 103 -25.64 12.26 -7.03
C ALA A 103 -25.42 13.69 -7.59
N PRO A 104 -24.64 14.55 -6.92
CA PRO A 104 -24.27 15.86 -7.46
C PRO A 104 -23.52 15.72 -8.79
N ALA A 105 -23.76 16.68 -9.70
CA ALA A 105 -23.05 16.72 -10.97
C ALA A 105 -21.63 17.23 -10.81
N TYR A 106 -20.68 16.58 -11.46
CA TYR A 106 -19.28 16.96 -11.47
C TYR A 106 -19.01 18.13 -12.43
N PRO A 107 -18.26 19.18 -12.04
CA PRO A 107 -17.87 20.25 -12.94
C PRO A 107 -16.86 19.77 -13.98
N ALA A 108 -16.79 20.47 -15.11
CA ALA A 108 -15.73 20.26 -16.08
C ALA A 108 -14.38 20.73 -15.51
N VAL A 109 -13.41 19.83 -15.39
CA VAL A 109 -12.11 20.11 -14.80
C VAL A 109 -11.06 19.14 -15.31
N LYS A 110 -9.81 19.61 -15.44
CA LYS A 110 -8.64 18.79 -15.80
C LYS A 110 -7.60 18.87 -14.69
N PHE A 111 -7.09 17.74 -14.20
CA PHE A 111 -6.10 17.72 -13.13
C PHE A 111 -5.09 16.59 -13.29
N ALA A 112 -4.00 16.68 -12.54
CA ALA A 112 -2.95 15.66 -12.54
C ALA A 112 -2.84 14.96 -11.19
N HIS A 113 -2.32 13.74 -11.21
CA HIS A 113 -2.01 12.96 -10.02
C HIS A 113 -0.64 12.31 -10.13
N MET A 114 0.12 12.41 -9.06
CA MET A 114 1.36 11.67 -8.79
C MET A 114 1.30 11.09 -7.39
N SER A 115 1.97 9.98 -7.16
CA SER A 115 2.12 9.34 -5.85
C SER A 115 3.54 8.85 -5.68
N ASP A 116 3.97 8.61 -4.44
CA ASP A 116 5.22 7.89 -4.12
C ASP A 116 6.46 8.50 -4.79
N LEU A 117 6.60 9.82 -4.65
CA LEU A 117 7.71 10.56 -5.29
C LEU A 117 9.07 10.13 -4.77
N HIS A 118 9.15 9.76 -3.48
CA HIS A 118 10.37 9.38 -2.80
C HIS A 118 11.57 10.25 -3.17
N VAL A 119 11.35 11.59 -3.21
CA VAL A 119 12.42 12.52 -3.58
C VAL A 119 13.62 12.36 -2.64
N PHE A 120 14.80 12.35 -3.23
CA PHE A 120 16.06 12.28 -2.49
C PHE A 120 17.06 13.27 -3.08
N ASP A 121 17.42 14.29 -2.30
CA ASP A 121 18.41 15.29 -2.71
C ASP A 121 19.80 14.66 -2.80
N LYS A 122 20.47 14.85 -3.92
CA LYS A 122 21.82 14.33 -4.19
C LYS A 122 22.87 14.75 -3.13
N THR A 123 22.65 15.89 -2.46
CA THR A 123 23.53 16.38 -1.39
C THR A 123 23.55 15.48 -0.15
N LEU A 124 22.55 14.59 -0.03
CA LEU A 124 22.49 13.58 1.04
C LEU A 124 23.36 12.34 0.76
N GLY A 125 24.17 12.35 -0.30
CA GLY A 125 25.29 11.42 -0.48
C GLY A 125 25.06 10.28 -1.48
N VAL A 126 24.45 10.54 -2.64
CA VAL A 126 24.18 9.55 -3.69
C VAL A 126 25.41 8.87 -4.31
N ASP A 127 26.60 9.46 -4.17
CA ASP A 127 27.85 8.91 -4.75
C ASP A 127 28.72 8.19 -3.71
N THR A 128 28.16 7.86 -2.55
CA THR A 128 28.87 7.15 -1.49
C THR A 128 28.74 5.63 -1.64
N PRO A 129 29.73 4.84 -1.15
CA PRO A 129 29.66 3.39 -1.19
C PRO A 129 28.43 2.81 -0.48
N ASP A 130 28.04 3.38 0.67
CA ASP A 130 26.88 2.92 1.45
C ASP A 130 25.56 3.19 0.72
N PHE A 131 25.46 4.30 -0.02
CA PHE A 131 24.28 4.54 -0.87
C PHE A 131 24.19 3.56 -2.04
N GLN A 132 25.32 3.23 -2.67
CA GLN A 132 25.36 2.24 -3.76
C GLN A 132 25.00 0.84 -3.23
N GLU A 133 25.41 0.49 -2.02
CA GLU A 133 25.01 -0.75 -1.35
C GLU A 133 23.50 -0.75 -1.06
N TYR A 134 22.97 0.38 -0.54
CA TYR A 134 21.54 0.54 -0.30
C TYR A 134 20.72 0.33 -1.59
N LEU A 135 21.11 0.95 -2.71
CA LEU A 135 20.42 0.84 -3.98
C LEU A 135 20.42 -0.58 -4.55
N ARG A 136 21.41 -1.42 -4.25
CA ARG A 136 21.41 -2.84 -4.71
C ARG A 136 20.26 -3.65 -4.13
N HIS A 137 19.75 -3.25 -2.99
CA HIS A 137 18.63 -3.89 -2.29
C HIS A 137 17.34 -3.07 -2.37
N ASP A 138 17.25 -2.11 -3.29
CA ASP A 138 16.07 -1.29 -3.54
C ASP A 138 15.65 -1.37 -5.02
N ARG A 139 14.46 -0.90 -5.32
CA ARG A 139 13.86 -0.81 -6.66
C ARG A 139 13.57 0.63 -7.05
N LYS A 140 13.92 1.60 -6.20
CA LYS A 140 13.68 3.03 -6.39
C LYS A 140 14.91 3.71 -7.00
N MET A 141 14.75 4.38 -8.12
CA MET A 141 15.78 5.19 -8.80
C MET A 141 16.00 6.51 -8.06
N LEU A 142 16.46 6.42 -6.80
CA LEU A 142 16.57 7.57 -5.91
C LEU A 142 17.62 8.58 -6.38
N LYS A 143 18.68 8.12 -7.03
CA LYS A 143 19.71 8.99 -7.61
C LYS A 143 19.16 9.90 -8.69
N GLU A 144 18.19 9.41 -9.45
CA GLU A 144 17.54 10.09 -10.58
C GLU A 144 16.24 10.80 -10.17
N SER A 145 15.79 10.68 -8.91
CA SER A 145 14.46 11.13 -8.46
C SER A 145 14.17 12.59 -8.79
N GLU A 146 15.12 13.49 -8.60
CA GLU A 146 14.97 14.92 -8.96
C GLU A 146 14.71 15.11 -10.44
N GLU A 147 15.52 14.49 -11.33
CA GLU A 147 15.40 14.62 -12.77
C GLU A 147 14.08 14.06 -13.30
N ILE A 148 13.64 12.94 -12.71
CA ILE A 148 12.37 12.30 -13.03
C ILE A 148 11.19 13.21 -12.67
N ILE A 149 11.17 13.72 -11.42
CA ILE A 149 10.09 14.61 -10.93
C ILE A 149 10.05 15.90 -11.75
N GLN A 150 11.20 16.51 -12.07
CA GLN A 150 11.26 17.70 -12.92
C GLN A 150 10.72 17.43 -14.33
N ALA A 151 11.02 16.26 -14.91
CA ALA A 151 10.47 15.88 -16.23
C ALA A 151 8.95 15.70 -16.18
N MET A 152 8.41 15.12 -15.09
CA MET A 152 6.96 14.99 -14.88
C MET A 152 6.29 16.36 -14.73
N PHE A 153 6.83 17.24 -13.90
CA PHE A 153 6.31 18.59 -13.73
C PHE A 153 6.27 19.35 -15.06
N ALA A 154 7.34 19.25 -15.87
CA ALA A 154 7.34 19.83 -17.20
C ALA A 154 6.28 19.21 -18.14
N GLY A 155 6.02 17.92 -18.01
CA GLY A 155 4.94 17.22 -18.71
C GLY A 155 3.55 17.69 -18.27
N ILE A 156 3.31 17.80 -16.98
CA ILE A 156 2.04 18.26 -16.39
C ILE A 156 1.74 19.72 -16.77
N GLN A 157 2.72 20.60 -16.72
CA GLN A 157 2.53 22.00 -17.13
C GLN A 157 2.08 22.14 -18.59
N LYS A 158 2.58 21.29 -19.50
CA LYS A 158 2.12 21.27 -20.91
C LYS A 158 0.66 20.88 -21.05
N GLN A 159 0.12 20.12 -20.09
CA GLN A 159 -1.28 19.66 -20.06
C GLN A 159 -2.27 20.76 -19.61
N LYS A 160 -1.79 21.87 -19.05
CA LYS A 160 -2.60 23.00 -18.57
C LYS A 160 -3.69 22.55 -17.61
N VAL A 161 -3.31 21.76 -16.59
CA VAL A 161 -4.22 21.25 -15.58
C VAL A 161 -4.67 22.35 -14.62
N ASN A 162 -5.86 22.22 -14.05
CA ASN A 162 -6.39 23.13 -13.06
C ASN A 162 -5.70 22.98 -11.70
N PHE A 163 -5.26 21.76 -11.36
CA PHE A 163 -4.53 21.45 -10.12
C PHE A 163 -3.76 20.15 -10.22
N LEU A 164 -2.88 19.90 -9.24
CA LEU A 164 -2.11 18.68 -9.06
C LEU A 164 -2.38 18.09 -7.66
N ILE A 165 -2.61 16.79 -7.55
CA ILE A 165 -2.68 16.06 -6.28
C ILE A 165 -1.49 15.12 -6.11
N LEU A 166 -0.99 15.00 -4.87
CA LEU A 166 0.11 14.13 -4.49
C LEU A 166 -0.33 13.24 -3.32
N SER A 167 -0.49 11.95 -3.56
CA SER A 167 -1.09 11.00 -2.60
C SER A 167 -0.09 10.32 -1.66
N GLY A 168 0.94 11.04 -1.20
CA GLY A 168 1.85 10.58 -0.15
C GLY A 168 3.15 9.98 -0.66
N ASP A 169 3.99 9.55 0.29
CA ASP A 169 5.38 9.11 0.11
C ASP A 169 6.18 10.10 -0.74
N LEU A 170 6.11 11.36 -0.28
CA LEU A 170 6.72 12.50 -0.95
C LEU A 170 8.24 12.46 -0.93
N THR A 171 8.81 11.92 0.16
CA THR A 171 10.24 11.83 0.42
C THR A 171 10.71 10.39 0.55
N LYS A 172 12.02 10.16 0.43
CA LYS A 172 12.58 8.81 0.56
C LYS A 172 12.18 8.18 1.90
N ASP A 173 12.47 8.85 3.03
CA ASP A 173 12.20 8.33 4.37
C ASP A 173 11.93 9.47 5.39
N GLY A 174 11.18 10.49 5.00
CA GLY A 174 10.74 11.55 5.91
C GLY A 174 11.85 12.51 6.34
N GLU A 175 12.97 12.57 5.63
CA GLU A 175 14.02 13.52 5.89
C GLU A 175 13.51 14.96 5.75
N ARG A 176 13.65 15.79 6.80
CA ARG A 176 13.26 17.21 6.77
C ARG A 176 13.84 17.92 5.55
N HIS A 177 15.10 17.68 5.25
CA HIS A 177 15.80 18.25 4.11
C HIS A 177 15.07 17.93 2.79
N ASN A 178 14.65 16.69 2.58
CA ASN A 178 13.94 16.27 1.37
C ASN A 178 12.53 16.89 1.30
N HIS A 179 11.83 17.04 2.42
CA HIS A 179 10.54 17.74 2.46
C HIS A 179 10.68 19.22 2.07
N GLU A 180 11.66 19.93 2.65
CA GLU A 180 11.93 21.33 2.31
C GLU A 180 12.37 21.49 0.85
N TYR A 181 13.18 20.55 0.35
CA TYR A 181 13.60 20.49 -1.05
C TYR A 181 12.41 20.32 -2.01
N LEU A 182 11.53 19.35 -1.74
CA LEU A 182 10.32 19.14 -2.55
C LEU A 182 9.39 20.35 -2.46
N ALA A 183 9.14 20.89 -1.28
CA ALA A 183 8.30 22.09 -1.12
C ALA A 183 8.79 23.25 -1.96
N ALA A 184 10.13 23.44 -2.08
CA ALA A 184 10.71 24.45 -2.96
C ALA A 184 10.48 24.16 -4.45
N MET A 185 10.42 22.88 -4.85
CA MET A 185 10.04 22.49 -6.22
C MET A 185 8.56 22.77 -6.49
N LEU A 186 7.67 22.41 -5.55
CA LEU A 186 6.23 22.62 -5.67
C LEU A 186 5.85 24.10 -5.74
N LYS A 187 6.53 24.97 -4.99
CA LYS A 187 6.36 26.45 -5.11
C LYS A 187 6.54 26.96 -6.54
N LYS A 188 7.43 26.36 -7.31
CA LYS A 188 7.63 26.73 -8.73
C LYS A 188 6.43 26.31 -9.59
N ILE A 189 5.79 25.19 -9.26
CA ILE A 189 4.59 24.70 -9.96
C ILE A 189 3.40 25.62 -9.68
N GLU A 190 3.20 26.01 -8.42
CA GLU A 190 2.14 26.96 -8.04
C GLU A 190 2.37 28.35 -8.64
N ALA A 191 3.62 28.83 -8.63
CA ALA A 191 3.99 30.10 -9.27
C ALA A 191 3.72 30.09 -10.78
N ALA A 192 3.72 28.91 -11.42
CA ALA A 192 3.33 28.73 -12.82
C ALA A 192 1.81 28.59 -13.02
N GLY A 193 1.00 28.71 -11.96
CA GLY A 193 -0.46 28.74 -12.00
C GLY A 193 -1.16 27.39 -11.77
N THR A 194 -0.46 26.36 -11.26
CA THR A 194 -1.06 25.05 -10.96
C THR A 194 -1.07 24.84 -9.44
N PRO A 195 -2.20 25.04 -8.74
CA PRO A 195 -2.33 24.70 -7.31
C PRO A 195 -1.99 23.24 -7.03
N VAL A 196 -1.36 22.97 -5.89
CA VAL A 196 -0.94 21.63 -5.49
C VAL A 196 -1.61 21.25 -4.17
N TYR A 197 -2.03 19.98 -4.03
CA TYR A 197 -2.62 19.42 -2.82
C TYR A 197 -1.86 18.17 -2.42
N VAL A 198 -1.38 18.11 -1.18
CA VAL A 198 -0.54 17.00 -0.69
C VAL A 198 -1.15 16.35 0.55
N ILE A 199 -0.88 15.08 0.72
CA ILE A 199 -1.05 14.31 1.96
C ILE A 199 0.24 13.56 2.28
N PRO A 200 0.48 13.13 3.53
CA PRO A 200 1.61 12.25 3.82
C PRO A 200 1.34 10.80 3.42
N GLY A 201 2.42 10.08 3.09
CA GLY A 201 2.48 8.63 3.08
C GLY A 201 3.19 8.07 4.31
N ASN A 202 3.35 6.75 4.39
CA ASN A 202 3.95 6.10 5.56
C ASN A 202 5.45 6.39 5.70
N HIS A 203 6.16 6.73 4.62
CA HIS A 203 7.56 7.13 4.68
C HIS A 203 7.78 8.54 5.22
N ASP A 204 6.81 9.44 5.13
CA ASP A 204 7.02 10.89 5.28
C ASP A 204 7.17 11.40 6.71
N LEU A 205 6.67 10.67 7.71
CA LEU A 205 6.51 11.21 9.06
C LEU A 205 7.14 10.32 10.12
N ARG A 206 7.90 10.94 11.08
CA ARG A 206 8.47 10.27 12.23
C ARG A 206 9.22 8.98 11.86
N ASN A 207 9.95 9.03 10.76
CA ASN A 207 10.61 7.87 10.19
C ASN A 207 12.01 7.68 10.79
N GLY A 208 12.26 6.48 11.34
CA GLY A 208 13.55 6.12 11.90
C GLY A 208 14.63 5.86 10.87
N ASP A 209 14.28 5.81 9.59
CA ASP A 209 15.20 5.58 8.47
C ASP A 209 15.62 6.86 7.73
N ALA A 210 15.34 8.02 8.34
CA ALA A 210 15.83 9.31 7.83
C ALA A 210 17.36 9.39 7.96
N PHE A 211 18.08 9.18 6.85
CA PHE A 211 19.54 9.15 6.80
C PHE A 211 20.10 10.01 5.68
N LYS A 212 21.29 10.59 5.91
CA LYS A 212 22.24 10.91 4.84
C LYS A 212 23.30 9.82 4.75
N PHE A 213 23.84 9.63 3.55
CA PHE A 213 24.89 8.65 3.28
C PHE A 213 26.26 9.33 3.27
N THR A 214 27.28 8.66 3.81
CA THR A 214 28.63 9.17 3.91
C THR A 214 29.63 8.16 3.36
N GLN A 215 30.89 8.53 3.26
CA GLN A 215 31.97 7.63 2.81
C GLN A 215 32.19 6.43 3.76
N THR A 216 31.75 6.55 5.01
CA THR A 216 32.01 5.54 6.06
C THR A 216 30.74 4.88 6.58
N GLY A 217 29.57 5.14 5.95
CA GLY A 217 28.27 4.59 6.35
C GLY A 217 27.17 5.64 6.26
N ARG A 218 26.09 5.48 7.04
CA ARG A 218 24.95 6.40 7.08
C ARG A 218 24.82 7.09 8.43
N GLU A 219 24.34 8.32 8.39
CA GLU A 219 24.15 9.16 9.57
C GLU A 219 22.69 9.60 9.66
N ARG A 220 22.06 9.43 10.83
CA ARG A 220 20.68 9.90 11.06
C ARG A 220 20.61 11.41 10.94
N ILE A 221 19.57 11.87 10.26
CA ILE A 221 19.20 13.28 10.14
C ILE A 221 17.77 13.49 10.64
N PRO A 222 17.33 14.73 10.88
CA PRO A 222 15.98 15.02 11.36
C PRO A 222 14.90 14.49 10.42
N SER A 223 13.94 13.74 10.98
CA SER A 223 12.68 13.41 10.35
C SER A 223 11.63 14.46 10.73
N VAL A 224 10.52 14.52 9.98
CA VAL A 224 9.45 15.51 10.15
C VAL A 224 8.36 14.99 11.08
N GLU A 225 7.93 15.83 12.02
CA GLU A 225 6.74 15.61 12.85
C GLU A 225 5.46 16.04 12.11
N LEU A 226 4.27 15.61 12.59
CA LEU A 226 3.00 15.94 11.94
C LEU A 226 2.76 17.46 11.82
N SER A 227 3.04 18.22 12.87
CA SER A 227 2.89 19.69 12.83
C SER A 227 3.82 20.35 11.83
N GLU A 228 5.07 19.87 11.78
CA GLU A 228 6.09 20.36 10.85
C GLU A 228 5.74 20.06 9.40
N PHE A 229 5.14 18.90 9.12
CA PHE A 229 4.62 18.57 7.78
C PHE A 229 3.57 19.60 7.33
N ALA A 230 2.59 19.90 8.19
CA ALA A 230 1.57 20.88 7.88
C ALA A 230 2.13 22.32 7.74
N GLU A 231 3.25 22.65 8.40
CA GLU A 231 3.96 23.92 8.24
C GLU A 231 4.73 23.97 6.92
N ILE A 232 5.52 22.94 6.59
CA ILE A 232 6.31 22.84 5.35
C ILE A 232 5.40 22.90 4.13
N TYR A 233 4.28 22.19 4.17
CA TYR A 233 3.31 22.09 3.08
C TYR A 233 2.09 23.00 3.26
N ASN A 234 2.19 24.05 4.07
CA ASN A 234 1.07 24.97 4.37
C ASN A 234 0.40 25.48 3.10
N ASP A 235 1.16 25.91 2.13
CA ASP A 235 0.65 26.49 0.86
C ASP A 235 -0.02 25.43 -0.02
N PHE A 236 0.28 24.14 0.16
CA PHE A 236 -0.14 23.04 -0.70
C PHE A 236 -1.38 22.31 -0.15
N GLY A 237 -2.46 23.07 0.07
CA GLY A 237 -3.77 22.60 0.51
C GLY A 237 -4.13 22.94 1.96
N TYR A 238 -3.18 23.01 2.88
CA TYR A 238 -3.46 23.19 4.32
C TYR A 238 -3.97 24.58 4.66
N SER A 239 -3.41 25.66 4.09
CA SER A 239 -3.84 27.04 4.32
C SER A 239 -5.18 27.38 3.67
N THR A 240 -5.55 26.70 2.59
CA THR A 240 -6.78 26.92 1.82
C THR A 240 -7.87 25.88 2.14
N ALA A 241 -7.63 25.01 3.13
CA ALA A 241 -8.56 23.97 3.53
C ALA A 241 -9.89 24.54 4.03
N LEU A 242 -11.01 24.02 3.53
CA LEU A 242 -12.37 24.36 3.99
C LEU A 242 -12.65 23.75 5.37
N ALA A 243 -12.06 22.58 5.66
CA ALA A 243 -12.12 21.90 6.94
C ALA A 243 -10.85 21.09 7.16
N ARG A 244 -10.41 20.96 8.41
CA ARG A 244 -9.26 20.12 8.81
C ARG A 244 -9.68 19.17 9.91
N ASP A 245 -9.24 17.90 9.84
CA ASP A 245 -9.45 16.95 10.94
C ASP A 245 -8.53 17.31 12.11
N PRO A 246 -9.08 17.57 13.32
CA PRO A 246 -8.25 17.86 14.50
C PRO A 246 -7.42 16.65 14.96
N ASN A 247 -7.71 15.46 14.46
CA ASN A 247 -7.08 14.21 14.89
C ASN A 247 -6.02 13.67 13.91
N SER A 248 -5.93 14.23 12.69
CA SER A 248 -4.98 13.78 11.66
C SER A 248 -4.56 14.96 10.77
N LEU A 249 -3.77 14.69 9.73
CA LEU A 249 -3.44 15.67 8.70
C LEU A 249 -4.46 15.71 7.55
N SER A 250 -5.63 15.09 7.75
CA SER A 250 -6.70 15.09 6.75
C SER A 250 -7.37 16.46 6.63
N TYR A 251 -7.80 16.81 5.43
CA TYR A 251 -8.50 18.08 5.16
C TYR A 251 -9.46 17.96 3.97
N VAL A 252 -10.35 18.93 3.83
CA VAL A 252 -11.20 19.14 2.64
C VAL A 252 -10.76 20.42 1.95
N ALA A 253 -10.59 20.37 0.62
CA ALA A 253 -10.34 21.53 -0.22
C ALA A 253 -11.36 21.61 -1.36
N GLU A 254 -11.42 22.75 -2.05
CA GLU A 254 -12.17 22.96 -3.29
C GLU A 254 -11.17 23.35 -4.40
N PRO A 255 -10.48 22.37 -5.02
CA PRO A 255 -9.40 22.62 -5.98
C PRO A 255 -9.91 23.23 -7.29
N ALA A 256 -11.18 23.10 -7.57
CA ALA A 256 -11.87 23.76 -8.68
C ALA A 256 -13.29 24.10 -8.24
N PRO A 257 -13.92 25.19 -8.73
CA PRO A 257 -15.25 25.59 -8.35
C PRO A 257 -16.27 24.46 -8.51
N GLY A 258 -16.90 24.04 -7.41
CA GLY A 258 -17.92 22.99 -7.39
C GLY A 258 -17.38 21.56 -7.25
N LEU A 259 -16.07 21.32 -7.19
CA LEU A 259 -15.47 20.01 -6.90
C LEU A 259 -14.80 20.03 -5.53
N LEU A 260 -15.18 19.11 -4.65
CA LEU A 260 -14.50 18.92 -3.38
C LEU A 260 -13.46 17.79 -3.47
N LEU A 261 -12.32 18.01 -2.81
CA LEU A 261 -11.27 17.03 -2.58
C LEU A 261 -11.22 16.68 -1.10
N LEU A 262 -11.49 15.43 -0.76
CA LEU A 262 -11.28 14.85 0.56
C LEU A 262 -9.86 14.27 0.61
N ALA A 263 -8.94 15.02 1.19
CA ALA A 263 -7.53 14.68 1.31
C ALA A 263 -7.27 14.00 2.66
N LEU A 264 -6.94 12.70 2.66
CA LEU A 264 -6.94 11.85 3.83
C LEU A 264 -5.55 11.37 4.22
N ASP A 265 -5.13 11.68 5.44
CA ASP A 265 -3.99 11.07 6.11
C ASP A 265 -4.41 9.70 6.64
N SER A 266 -4.05 8.66 5.91
CA SER A 266 -4.30 7.26 6.29
C SER A 266 -3.12 6.63 7.04
N THR A 267 -2.09 7.40 7.43
CA THR A 267 -0.87 6.87 8.07
C THR A 267 -1.08 6.54 9.55
N LYS A 268 -0.19 5.71 10.09
CA LYS A 268 -0.07 5.47 11.54
C LYS A 268 1.09 6.27 12.16
N ALA A 269 1.44 7.41 11.58
CA ALA A 269 2.61 8.19 11.95
C ALA A 269 2.72 8.53 13.43
N LYS A 270 1.59 8.81 14.12
CA LYS A 270 1.57 9.04 15.59
C LYS A 270 2.11 7.86 16.41
N GLN A 271 2.11 6.64 15.85
CA GLN A 271 2.57 5.42 16.49
C GLN A 271 4.01 5.05 16.10
N ASN A 272 4.62 5.75 15.15
CA ASN A 272 5.98 5.50 14.71
C ASN A 272 7.00 5.76 15.83
N ASP A 273 8.01 4.91 15.89
CA ASP A 273 9.19 5.05 16.75
C ASP A 273 10.37 5.51 15.89
N LEU A 274 10.91 6.69 16.17
CA LEU A 274 12.07 7.28 15.46
C LEU A 274 13.35 6.41 15.47
N LYS A 275 13.34 5.27 16.15
CA LYS A 275 14.45 4.30 16.15
C LYS A 275 14.18 3.07 15.29
N LYS A 276 13.01 2.97 14.67
CA LYS A 276 12.55 1.81 13.90
C LYS A 276 12.05 2.24 12.53
N HIS A 277 11.89 1.24 11.65
CA HIS A 277 11.16 1.42 10.40
C HIS A 277 9.75 1.95 10.66
N PRO A 278 9.21 2.80 9.79
CA PRO A 278 7.85 3.31 9.93
C PRO A 278 6.82 2.18 9.78
N ILE A 279 5.63 2.42 10.30
CA ILE A 279 4.52 1.47 10.16
C ILE A 279 3.96 1.61 8.73
N THR A 280 3.97 0.52 7.98
CA THR A 280 3.49 0.46 6.59
C THR A 280 1.95 0.52 6.50
N TYR A 281 1.25 -0.07 7.48
CA TYR A 281 -0.23 -0.19 7.47
C TYR A 281 -0.96 1.15 7.56
N GLY A 282 -2.03 1.30 6.78
CA GLY A 282 -2.96 2.43 6.87
C GLY A 282 -4.06 2.25 7.91
N HIS A 283 -4.55 3.37 8.49
CA HIS A 283 -5.64 3.32 9.49
C HIS A 283 -6.33 4.68 9.65
N PHE A 284 -7.64 4.65 9.84
CA PHE A 284 -8.39 5.79 10.36
C PHE A 284 -8.87 5.52 11.77
N THR A 285 -8.67 6.49 12.69
CA THR A 285 -9.24 6.41 14.04
C THR A 285 -10.76 6.57 13.97
N LYS A 286 -11.46 6.23 15.07
CA LYS A 286 -12.92 6.43 15.13
C LYS A 286 -13.29 7.91 14.99
N GLU A 287 -12.47 8.79 15.57
CA GLU A 287 -12.64 10.23 15.52
C GLU A 287 -12.47 10.77 14.09
N THR A 288 -11.42 10.33 13.40
CA THR A 288 -11.19 10.66 11.99
C THR A 288 -12.32 10.11 11.10
N MET A 289 -12.78 8.87 11.32
CA MET A 289 -13.92 8.31 10.57
C MET A 289 -15.22 9.10 10.80
N ALA A 290 -15.49 9.58 12.02
CA ALA A 290 -16.64 10.43 12.30
C ALA A 290 -16.52 11.78 11.56
N TRP A 291 -15.33 12.38 11.57
CA TRP A 291 -15.06 13.60 10.82
C TRP A 291 -15.22 13.40 9.30
N ILE A 292 -14.70 12.29 8.73
CA ILE A 292 -14.89 11.93 7.33
C ILE A 292 -16.39 11.86 7.00
N GLU A 293 -17.18 11.15 7.82
CA GLU A 293 -18.62 11.02 7.61
C GLU A 293 -19.33 12.41 7.65
N GLU A 294 -18.95 13.29 8.56
CA GLU A 294 -19.45 14.67 8.63
C GLU A 294 -19.17 15.44 7.33
N GLN A 295 -17.94 15.34 6.79
CA GLN A 295 -17.59 16.04 5.56
C GLN A 295 -18.36 15.49 4.34
N LEU A 296 -18.54 14.18 4.26
CA LEU A 296 -19.33 13.53 3.21
C LEU A 296 -20.82 13.99 3.27
N ILE A 297 -21.40 14.08 4.47
CA ILE A 297 -22.76 14.61 4.68
C ILE A 297 -22.85 16.08 4.23
N LEU A 298 -21.89 16.92 4.63
CA LEU A 298 -21.84 18.34 4.24
C LEU A 298 -21.74 18.50 2.71
N ALA A 299 -20.91 17.73 2.05
CA ALA A 299 -20.79 17.72 0.60
C ALA A 299 -22.14 17.41 -0.08
N ARG A 300 -22.80 16.34 0.36
CA ARG A 300 -24.13 15.94 -0.15
C ARG A 300 -25.19 16.99 0.09
N ARG A 301 -25.26 17.57 1.30
CA ARG A 301 -26.23 18.65 1.65
C ARG A 301 -26.03 19.88 0.79
N ASN A 302 -24.78 20.21 0.46
CA ASN A 302 -24.43 21.36 -0.38
C ASN A 302 -24.52 21.07 -1.88
N GLY A 303 -24.91 19.85 -2.28
CA GLY A 303 -24.98 19.46 -3.69
C GLY A 303 -23.64 19.49 -4.42
N LYS A 304 -22.51 19.32 -3.69
CA LYS A 304 -21.15 19.29 -4.27
C LYS A 304 -20.63 17.87 -4.40
N PRO A 305 -20.16 17.45 -5.57
CA PRO A 305 -19.48 16.19 -5.76
C PRO A 305 -18.12 16.21 -5.03
N MET A 306 -17.71 15.05 -4.54
CA MET A 306 -16.46 14.88 -3.81
C MET A 306 -15.67 13.71 -4.38
N VAL A 307 -14.39 13.93 -4.64
CA VAL A 307 -13.40 12.88 -4.88
C VAL A 307 -12.48 12.77 -3.66
N ALA A 308 -11.89 11.61 -3.43
CA ALA A 308 -10.98 11.42 -2.32
C ALA A 308 -9.56 11.11 -2.81
N MET A 309 -8.55 11.50 -2.01
CA MET A 309 -7.19 10.98 -2.14
C MET A 309 -6.71 10.48 -0.78
N MET A 310 -5.99 9.36 -0.77
CA MET A 310 -5.33 8.77 0.38
C MET A 310 -4.14 7.95 -0.08
N HIS A 311 -3.18 7.68 0.81
CA HIS A 311 -1.98 6.96 0.40
C HIS A 311 -2.22 5.47 0.19
N HIS A 312 -2.87 4.80 1.16
CA HIS A 312 -3.16 3.37 1.13
C HIS A 312 -4.38 3.04 0.26
N GLY A 313 -4.37 1.89 -0.42
CA GLY A 313 -5.51 1.40 -1.19
C GLY A 313 -6.76 1.14 -0.34
N ILE A 314 -7.93 1.25 -0.95
CA ILE A 314 -9.24 1.03 -0.30
C ILE A 314 -9.96 -0.21 -0.86
N ILE A 315 -9.57 -0.67 -2.04
CA ILE A 315 -10.05 -1.89 -2.70
C ILE A 315 -8.84 -2.78 -3.00
N ASP A 316 -9.03 -4.12 -3.00
CA ASP A 316 -7.95 -5.03 -3.41
C ASP A 316 -7.60 -4.80 -4.89
N HIS A 317 -6.35 -4.53 -5.21
CA HIS A 317 -5.85 -4.27 -6.56
C HIS A 317 -5.57 -5.54 -7.35
N TYR A 318 -5.31 -6.66 -6.68
CA TYR A 318 -5.14 -7.99 -7.30
C TYR A 318 -5.63 -9.09 -6.37
N THR A 319 -5.95 -10.26 -6.90
CA THR A 319 -6.64 -11.34 -6.16
C THR A 319 -5.91 -11.83 -4.91
N ALA A 320 -4.59 -11.67 -4.85
CA ALA A 320 -3.77 -12.09 -3.70
C ALA A 320 -3.38 -10.93 -2.74
N ASN A 321 -3.82 -9.69 -2.99
CA ASN A 321 -3.41 -8.48 -2.28
C ASN A 321 -3.56 -8.61 -0.76
N LYS A 322 -4.76 -8.79 -0.26
CA LYS A 322 -5.04 -8.93 1.20
C LYS A 322 -4.26 -10.04 1.87
N LYS A 323 -3.96 -11.12 1.15
CA LYS A 323 -3.28 -12.29 1.71
C LYS A 323 -1.79 -12.07 1.91
N TYR A 324 -1.12 -11.40 0.97
CA TYR A 324 0.34 -11.29 0.94
C TYR A 324 0.85 -9.90 1.24
N TYR A 325 0.05 -8.87 0.94
CA TYR A 325 0.39 -7.46 1.05
C TYR A 325 -0.80 -6.63 1.55
N GLY A 326 -1.52 -7.17 2.55
CA GLY A 326 -2.66 -6.47 3.16
C GLY A 326 -2.28 -5.16 3.86
N GLU A 327 -0.99 -4.96 4.16
CA GLU A 327 -0.43 -3.73 4.70
C GLU A 327 -0.49 -2.54 3.74
N TYR A 328 -0.68 -2.78 2.45
CA TYR A 328 -0.85 -1.72 1.46
C TYR A 328 -2.30 -1.20 1.36
N LEU A 329 -3.23 -1.89 2.02
CA LEU A 329 -4.61 -1.43 2.15
C LEU A 329 -4.83 -0.75 3.51
N VAL A 330 -5.75 0.19 3.57
CA VAL A 330 -6.19 0.75 4.85
C VAL A 330 -6.89 -0.32 5.69
N ASP A 331 -6.65 -0.32 7.01
CA ASP A 331 -7.36 -1.23 7.94
C ASP A 331 -8.88 -1.07 7.80
N ASN A 332 -9.60 -2.19 7.68
CA ASN A 332 -11.05 -2.22 7.45
C ASN A 332 -11.48 -1.56 6.12
N ASN A 333 -10.68 -1.72 5.08
CA ASN A 333 -10.91 -1.14 3.75
C ASN A 333 -12.32 -1.42 3.20
N ASP A 334 -12.86 -2.66 3.31
CA ASP A 334 -14.18 -3.01 2.78
C ASP A 334 -15.34 -2.15 3.35
N PRO A 335 -15.50 -2.01 4.68
CA PRO A 335 -16.54 -1.15 5.23
C PRO A 335 -16.29 0.35 5.01
N ILE A 336 -15.03 0.81 4.86
CA ILE A 336 -14.73 2.21 4.50
C ILE A 336 -15.15 2.47 3.06
N ALA A 337 -14.84 1.57 2.13
CA ALA A 337 -15.27 1.64 0.72
C ALA A 337 -16.81 1.71 0.61
N GLU A 338 -17.52 0.92 1.42
CA GLU A 338 -18.99 0.96 1.48
C GLU A 338 -19.51 2.32 1.96
N VAL A 339 -18.89 2.93 2.97
CA VAL A 339 -19.22 4.28 3.45
C VAL A 339 -19.01 5.29 2.32
N PHE A 340 -17.86 5.29 1.66
CA PHE A 340 -17.55 6.23 0.57
C PHE A 340 -18.57 6.11 -0.57
N ALA A 341 -18.82 4.91 -1.04
CA ALA A 341 -19.80 4.64 -2.10
C ALA A 341 -21.21 5.13 -1.72
N LYS A 342 -21.65 4.83 -0.50
CA LYS A 342 -22.96 5.22 0.04
C LYS A 342 -23.15 6.73 0.07
N TYR A 343 -22.11 7.48 0.44
CA TYR A 343 -22.15 8.94 0.49
C TYR A 343 -21.87 9.62 -0.85
N GLY A 344 -21.61 8.87 -1.91
CA GLY A 344 -21.53 9.40 -3.28
C GLY A 344 -20.11 9.67 -3.77
N VAL A 345 -19.06 9.26 -3.05
CA VAL A 345 -17.71 9.21 -3.61
C VAL A 345 -17.68 8.12 -4.68
N ARG A 346 -17.16 8.44 -5.86
CA ARG A 346 -17.03 7.51 -6.99
C ARG A 346 -15.60 7.11 -7.26
N VAL A 347 -14.64 7.96 -6.86
CA VAL A 347 -13.21 7.76 -7.15
C VAL A 347 -12.38 8.09 -5.92
N VAL A 348 -11.44 7.22 -5.61
CA VAL A 348 -10.36 7.43 -4.64
C VAL A 348 -9.04 7.33 -5.37
N PHE A 349 -8.16 8.31 -5.21
CA PHE A 349 -6.80 8.32 -5.77
C PHE A 349 -5.82 7.84 -4.71
N THR A 350 -5.04 6.80 -5.04
CA THR A 350 -4.16 6.11 -4.09
C THR A 350 -2.75 5.91 -4.65
N GLY A 351 -1.87 5.32 -3.87
CA GLY A 351 -0.50 4.97 -4.20
C GLY A 351 -0.02 3.79 -3.37
N HIS A 352 1.20 3.89 -2.81
CA HIS A 352 1.78 3.01 -1.82
C HIS A 352 2.38 1.71 -2.36
N TYR A 353 1.69 0.94 -3.19
CA TYR A 353 2.24 -0.30 -3.77
C TYR A 353 3.16 -0.04 -4.97
N HIS A 354 3.12 1.17 -5.52
CA HIS A 354 3.89 1.65 -6.66
C HIS A 354 3.43 1.09 -8.01
N ALA A 355 2.30 0.42 -8.10
CA ALA A 355 1.75 -0.10 -9.35
C ALA A 355 0.84 0.90 -10.06
N GLN A 356 0.74 0.80 -11.38
CA GLN A 356 -0.31 1.44 -12.15
C GLN A 356 -1.52 0.52 -12.21
N ASP A 357 -2.48 0.71 -11.31
CA ASP A 357 -3.60 -0.21 -11.17
C ASP A 357 -4.91 0.56 -10.97
N ILE A 358 -6.00 0.09 -11.56
CA ILE A 358 -7.34 0.61 -11.36
C ILE A 358 -8.27 -0.55 -11.07
N THR A 359 -8.86 -0.52 -9.90
CA THR A 359 -9.85 -1.52 -9.52
C THR A 359 -11.17 -0.89 -9.14
N LEU A 360 -12.24 -1.66 -9.11
CA LEU A 360 -13.57 -1.17 -8.75
C LEU A 360 -14.33 -2.14 -7.84
N ARG A 361 -15.27 -1.57 -7.10
CA ARG A 361 -16.26 -2.35 -6.36
C ARG A 361 -17.67 -1.83 -6.61
N LYS A 362 -18.57 -2.77 -6.89
CA LYS A 362 -20.03 -2.51 -7.04
C LYS A 362 -20.73 -2.81 -5.72
N PHE A 363 -21.73 -1.99 -5.39
CA PHE A 363 -22.49 -2.10 -4.14
C PHE A 363 -23.98 -2.24 -4.46
N ASP A 364 -24.39 -3.40 -4.98
CA ASP A 364 -25.76 -3.69 -5.42
C ASP A 364 -26.79 -3.63 -4.28
N HIS A 365 -26.34 -3.68 -3.02
CA HIS A 365 -27.18 -3.57 -1.83
C HIS A 365 -27.39 -2.11 -1.34
N ILE A 366 -26.74 -1.14 -1.97
CA ILE A 366 -26.89 0.30 -1.69
C ILE A 366 -27.82 0.92 -2.76
N ALA A 367 -28.64 1.89 -2.35
CA ALA A 367 -29.49 2.62 -3.28
C ALA A 367 -28.69 3.19 -4.45
N HIS A 368 -29.23 3.07 -5.66
CA HIS A 368 -28.60 3.45 -6.94
C HIS A 368 -27.38 2.61 -7.35
N ASN A 369 -27.11 1.47 -6.69
CA ASN A 369 -26.03 0.53 -7.03
C ASN A 369 -24.68 1.22 -7.32
N PRO A 370 -24.15 2.03 -6.39
CA PRO A 370 -22.96 2.82 -6.66
C PRO A 370 -21.74 1.94 -6.95
N VAL A 371 -20.88 2.47 -7.80
CA VAL A 371 -19.55 1.90 -8.07
C VAL A 371 -18.50 2.85 -7.46
N LEU A 372 -17.53 2.28 -6.77
CA LEU A 372 -16.35 2.99 -6.28
C LEU A 372 -15.14 2.48 -7.05
N TYR A 373 -14.34 3.40 -7.57
CA TYR A 373 -13.06 3.13 -8.20
C TYR A 373 -11.92 3.51 -7.24
N ASP A 374 -10.96 2.61 -7.12
CA ASP A 374 -9.65 2.88 -6.50
C ASP A 374 -8.64 3.00 -7.63
N ILE A 375 -8.02 4.17 -7.76
CA ILE A 375 -7.08 4.48 -8.85
C ILE A 375 -5.71 4.68 -8.23
N GLU A 376 -4.92 3.60 -8.19
CA GLU A 376 -3.54 3.63 -7.77
C GLU A 376 -2.66 4.21 -8.89
N THR A 377 -1.80 5.16 -8.53
CA THR A 377 -0.79 5.71 -9.43
C THR A 377 0.58 5.27 -8.97
N GLY A 378 1.30 4.61 -9.86
CA GLY A 378 2.63 4.08 -9.59
C GLY A 378 3.68 5.16 -9.27
N SER A 379 4.77 4.73 -8.66
CA SER A 379 5.85 5.63 -8.23
C SER A 379 6.69 6.14 -9.40
N PRO A 380 7.01 7.44 -9.44
CA PRO A 380 7.96 8.02 -10.40
C PRO A 380 9.33 7.36 -10.41
N VAL A 381 9.80 6.95 -9.23
CA VAL A 381 11.14 6.38 -9.07
C VAL A 381 11.19 4.87 -9.27
N THR A 382 10.09 4.26 -9.76
CA THR A 382 10.07 2.87 -10.24
C THR A 382 9.68 2.81 -11.72
N TYR A 383 9.78 1.65 -12.37
CA TYR A 383 9.24 1.44 -13.71
C TYR A 383 7.71 1.34 -13.64
N PRO A 384 6.96 1.99 -14.54
CA PRO A 384 7.37 2.74 -15.72
C PRO A 384 7.50 4.26 -15.52
N SER A 385 7.66 4.76 -14.29
CA SER A 385 7.74 6.18 -13.95
C SER A 385 6.53 6.98 -14.43
N PRO A 386 5.34 6.63 -13.92
CA PRO A 386 4.08 7.16 -14.44
C PRO A 386 3.60 8.42 -13.70
N TYR A 387 2.74 9.16 -14.34
CA TYR A 387 1.80 10.11 -13.75
C TYR A 387 0.49 10.08 -14.53
N ARG A 388 -0.62 10.48 -13.91
CA ARG A 388 -1.93 10.45 -14.58
C ARG A 388 -2.46 11.85 -14.82
N ILE A 389 -3.17 12.01 -15.94
CA ILE A 389 -4.00 13.17 -16.25
C ILE A 389 -5.45 12.72 -16.26
N TYR A 390 -6.27 13.49 -15.59
CA TYR A 390 -7.71 13.30 -15.49
C TYR A 390 -8.44 14.46 -16.13
N GLU A 391 -9.51 14.18 -16.85
CA GLU A 391 -10.41 15.18 -17.38
C GLU A 391 -11.85 14.80 -17.11
N ILE A 392 -12.58 15.64 -16.38
CA ILE A 392 -14.03 15.46 -16.15
C ILE A 392 -14.79 16.33 -17.13
N LYS A 393 -15.69 15.72 -17.89
CA LYS A 393 -16.64 16.37 -18.79
C LYS A 393 -17.98 15.65 -18.73
N ASP A 394 -19.08 16.37 -18.56
CA ASP A 394 -20.45 15.83 -18.59
C ASP A 394 -20.65 14.62 -17.63
N ASN A 395 -20.11 14.70 -16.41
CA ASN A 395 -20.05 13.61 -15.43
C ASN A 395 -19.29 12.35 -15.89
N THR A 396 -18.42 12.50 -16.87
CA THR A 396 -17.53 11.42 -17.32
C THR A 396 -16.08 11.76 -16.97
N LEU A 397 -15.39 10.86 -16.29
CA LEU A 397 -13.97 10.98 -15.99
C LEU A 397 -13.15 10.21 -17.04
N TYR A 398 -12.29 10.91 -17.73
CA TYR A 398 -11.29 10.34 -18.62
C TYR A 398 -9.97 10.24 -17.87
N VAL A 399 -9.40 9.03 -17.83
CA VAL A 399 -8.11 8.72 -17.20
C VAL A 399 -7.09 8.44 -18.29
N THR A 400 -5.93 9.10 -18.23
CA THR A 400 -4.83 8.86 -19.17
C THR A 400 -3.52 8.80 -18.41
N SER A 401 -2.80 7.69 -18.55
CA SER A 401 -1.46 7.52 -17.96
C SER A 401 -0.38 8.05 -18.90
N HIS A 402 0.55 8.79 -18.35
CA HIS A 402 1.75 9.29 -19.00
C HIS A 402 2.99 8.68 -18.33
N ARG A 403 4.08 8.58 -19.07
CA ARG A 403 5.35 7.99 -18.60
C ARG A 403 6.52 8.89 -18.98
N VAL A 404 7.49 9.06 -18.10
CA VAL A 404 8.73 9.78 -18.41
C VAL A 404 9.50 9.03 -19.51
N GLN A 405 9.86 9.68 -20.60
CA GLN A 405 10.55 9.06 -21.73
C GLN A 405 12.07 9.32 -21.73
N SER A 406 12.49 10.45 -21.17
CA SER A 406 13.90 10.81 -21.07
C SER A 406 14.14 11.77 -19.91
N ILE A 407 15.30 11.70 -19.32
CA ILE A 407 15.82 12.63 -18.33
C ILE A 407 17.24 13.08 -18.75
N PRO A 408 17.80 14.14 -18.20
CA PRO A 408 19.13 14.62 -18.55
C PRO A 408 20.22 13.53 -18.50
N SER A 409 20.23 12.72 -17.45
CA SER A 409 21.20 11.65 -17.24
C SER A 409 20.92 10.37 -18.06
N GLN A 410 19.67 10.13 -18.51
CA GLN A 410 19.24 8.90 -19.20
C GLN A 410 18.34 9.23 -20.39
N LYS A 411 18.87 9.13 -21.62
CA LYS A 411 18.10 9.45 -22.83
C LYS A 411 17.08 8.36 -23.18
N ASP A 412 17.44 7.08 -23.03
CA ASP A 412 16.54 5.94 -23.16
C ASP A 412 16.06 5.52 -21.75
N PHE A 413 15.31 6.42 -21.12
CA PHE A 413 14.95 6.30 -19.72
C PHE A 413 14.06 5.08 -19.45
N GLN A 414 13.10 4.77 -20.33
CA GLN A 414 12.22 3.61 -20.13
C GLN A 414 12.99 2.28 -20.08
N LYS A 415 14.00 2.13 -20.94
CA LYS A 415 14.86 0.94 -20.92
C LYS A 415 15.71 0.89 -19.65
N PHE A 416 16.28 2.03 -19.22
CA PHE A 416 17.02 2.13 -17.98
C PHE A 416 16.14 1.77 -16.78
N ALA A 417 14.96 2.38 -16.64
CA ALA A 417 14.03 2.16 -15.53
C ALA A 417 13.58 0.70 -15.46
N HIS A 418 13.20 0.11 -16.60
CA HIS A 418 12.83 -1.31 -16.70
C HIS A 418 13.95 -2.22 -16.19
N GLN A 419 15.18 -2.01 -16.66
CA GLN A 419 16.31 -2.85 -16.28
C GLN A 419 16.68 -2.67 -14.80
N PHE A 420 16.64 -1.43 -14.29
CA PHE A 420 16.92 -1.12 -12.90
C PHE A 420 15.96 -1.85 -11.96
N VAL A 421 14.64 -1.73 -12.20
CA VAL A 421 13.62 -2.39 -11.36
C VAL A 421 13.69 -3.90 -11.49
N LEU A 422 13.93 -4.42 -12.71
CA LEU A 422 14.08 -5.85 -12.94
C LEU A 422 15.27 -6.44 -12.15
N ASP A 423 16.42 -5.76 -12.14
CA ASP A 423 17.62 -6.24 -11.45
C ASP A 423 17.48 -6.11 -9.93
N GLY A 424 16.97 -5.00 -9.41
CA GLY A 424 16.67 -4.84 -7.98
C GLY A 424 15.67 -5.89 -7.48
N THR A 425 14.62 -6.17 -8.25
CA THR A 425 13.62 -7.19 -7.90
C THR A 425 14.25 -8.60 -7.89
N LYS A 426 15.16 -8.92 -8.81
CA LYS A 426 15.89 -10.21 -8.77
C LYS A 426 16.72 -10.37 -7.50
N VAL A 427 17.42 -9.31 -7.07
CA VAL A 427 18.20 -9.33 -5.82
C VAL A 427 17.28 -9.57 -4.63
N MET A 428 16.23 -8.77 -4.49
CA MET A 428 15.28 -8.90 -3.39
C MET A 428 14.59 -10.27 -3.36
N ALA A 429 14.21 -10.81 -4.53
CA ALA A 429 13.63 -12.16 -4.63
C ALA A 429 14.61 -13.24 -4.17
N LYS A 430 15.90 -13.13 -4.51
CA LYS A 430 16.94 -14.04 -4.03
C LYS A 430 17.13 -13.96 -2.52
N ASP A 431 17.16 -12.76 -1.95
CA ASP A 431 17.30 -12.54 -0.50
C ASP A 431 16.13 -13.17 0.27
N VAL A 432 14.90 -12.96 -0.20
CA VAL A 432 13.71 -13.61 0.38
C VAL A 432 13.81 -15.13 0.29
N MET A 433 14.19 -15.68 -0.85
CA MET A 433 14.34 -17.13 -1.05
C MET A 433 15.49 -17.70 -0.22
N ALA A 434 16.60 -16.97 -0.06
CA ALA A 434 17.72 -17.36 0.81
C ALA A 434 17.28 -17.47 2.28
N GLY A 435 16.43 -16.55 2.76
CA GLY A 435 15.83 -16.62 4.08
C GLY A 435 14.99 -17.90 4.33
N TYR A 436 14.48 -18.52 3.28
CA TYR A 436 13.79 -19.82 3.33
C TYR A 436 14.72 -21.03 3.01
N ASN A 437 16.03 -20.86 2.98
CA ASN A 437 17.02 -21.88 2.63
C ASN A 437 16.81 -22.52 1.24
N VAL A 438 16.30 -21.75 0.28
CA VAL A 438 16.21 -22.17 -1.12
C VAL A 438 17.63 -22.20 -1.70
N SER A 439 17.96 -23.25 -2.49
CA SER A 439 19.29 -23.39 -3.09
C SER A 439 19.62 -22.24 -4.05
N ALA A 440 20.90 -21.85 -4.17
CA ALA A 440 21.32 -20.82 -5.13
C ALA A 440 20.88 -21.14 -6.56
N LYS A 441 20.94 -22.42 -6.98
CA LYS A 441 20.44 -22.88 -8.28
C LYS A 441 18.96 -22.57 -8.48
N ASP A 442 18.13 -22.82 -7.46
CA ASP A 442 16.69 -22.56 -7.54
C ASP A 442 16.41 -21.07 -7.50
N GLN A 443 17.18 -20.29 -6.71
CA GLN A 443 17.11 -18.82 -6.70
C GLN A 443 17.45 -18.24 -8.07
N ASP A 444 18.51 -18.71 -8.73
CA ASP A 444 18.92 -18.25 -10.06
C ASP A 444 17.86 -18.57 -11.13
N TYR A 445 17.11 -19.65 -10.95
CA TYR A 445 16.01 -20.00 -11.84
C TYR A 445 14.73 -19.20 -11.57
N LEU A 446 14.34 -19.02 -10.31
CA LEU A 446 13.06 -18.40 -9.96
C LEU A 446 13.10 -16.87 -9.94
N ALA A 447 14.19 -16.24 -9.48
CA ALA A 447 14.25 -14.80 -9.31
C ALA A 447 13.97 -13.99 -10.59
N PRO A 448 14.49 -14.37 -11.79
CA PRO A 448 14.13 -13.68 -13.02
C PRO A 448 12.63 -13.77 -13.35
N LEU A 449 11.99 -14.92 -13.05
CA LEU A 449 10.57 -15.14 -13.35
C LEU A 449 9.67 -14.31 -12.41
N VAL A 450 10.05 -14.21 -11.14
CA VAL A 450 9.40 -13.32 -10.17
C VAL A 450 9.57 -11.84 -10.57
N ALA A 451 10.77 -11.45 -10.99
CA ALA A 451 11.04 -10.08 -11.38
C ALA A 451 10.25 -9.63 -12.62
N VAL A 452 10.12 -10.48 -13.62
CA VAL A 452 9.32 -10.17 -14.82
C VAL A 452 7.83 -10.03 -14.47
N ALA A 453 7.29 -10.90 -13.59
CA ALA A 453 5.91 -10.79 -13.14
C ALA A 453 5.65 -9.47 -12.39
N TYR A 454 6.55 -9.12 -11.47
CA TYR A 454 6.44 -7.90 -10.69
C TYR A 454 6.53 -6.64 -11.57
N VAL A 455 7.47 -6.59 -12.52
CA VAL A 455 7.62 -5.47 -13.47
C VAL A 455 6.40 -5.32 -14.37
N ALA A 456 5.77 -6.44 -14.79
CA ALA A 456 4.52 -6.40 -15.55
C ALA A 456 3.40 -5.75 -14.73
N HIS A 457 3.23 -6.18 -13.48
CA HIS A 457 2.24 -5.63 -12.57
C HIS A 457 2.46 -4.13 -12.27
N LEU A 458 3.71 -3.69 -12.10
CA LEU A 458 4.00 -2.26 -11.91
C LEU A 458 3.56 -1.39 -13.10
N ALA A 459 3.52 -1.96 -14.30
CA ALA A 459 3.20 -1.23 -15.54
C ALA A 459 1.70 -1.12 -15.83
N GLY A 460 0.88 -1.94 -15.17
CA GLY A 460 -0.55 -2.07 -15.40
C GLY A 460 -0.91 -2.72 -16.73
N ASP A 461 -2.17 -3.12 -16.89
CA ASP A 461 -2.70 -3.84 -18.06
C ASP A 461 -1.95 -5.17 -18.29
N GLU A 462 -1.90 -6.00 -17.24
CA GLU A 462 -1.17 -7.26 -17.24
C GLU A 462 -1.76 -8.26 -18.24
N ASP A 463 -0.87 -8.96 -18.93
CA ASP A 463 -1.24 -9.93 -19.94
C ASP A 463 -0.81 -11.34 -19.53
N ALA A 464 -1.75 -12.12 -19.00
CA ALA A 464 -1.51 -13.51 -18.58
C ALA A 464 -0.94 -14.40 -19.69
N SER A 465 -1.15 -14.07 -20.98
CA SER A 465 -0.59 -14.81 -22.10
C SER A 465 0.94 -14.69 -22.22
N LYS A 466 1.51 -13.62 -21.66
CA LYS A 466 2.96 -13.37 -21.62
C LYS A 466 3.67 -14.03 -20.45
N LYS A 467 2.94 -14.65 -19.53
CA LYS A 467 3.51 -15.32 -18.36
C LYS A 467 4.45 -16.45 -18.77
N PRO A 468 5.74 -16.38 -18.35
CA PRO A 468 6.68 -17.44 -18.69
C PRO A 468 6.34 -18.74 -17.96
N PRO A 469 6.48 -19.92 -18.63
CA PRO A 469 6.21 -21.20 -18.01
C PRO A 469 7.28 -21.54 -16.95
N ILE A 470 6.85 -22.13 -15.85
CA ILE A 470 7.73 -22.58 -14.77
C ILE A 470 7.79 -24.12 -14.75
N ASP A 471 8.98 -24.67 -15.05
CA ASP A 471 9.23 -26.10 -14.98
C ASP A 471 9.65 -26.52 -13.55
N LYS A 472 8.69 -27.00 -12.77
CA LYS A 472 8.93 -27.46 -11.40
C LYS A 472 9.93 -28.61 -11.26
N LYS A 473 10.17 -29.38 -12.33
CA LYS A 473 11.16 -30.49 -12.31
C LYS A 473 12.59 -29.97 -12.16
N LYS A 474 12.84 -28.72 -12.46
CA LYS A 474 14.15 -28.04 -12.27
C LYS A 474 14.43 -27.66 -10.83
N LEU A 475 13.38 -27.63 -9.95
CA LEU A 475 13.47 -27.15 -8.58
C LEU A 475 13.79 -28.29 -7.62
N GLY A 476 14.61 -27.99 -6.62
CA GLY A 476 14.78 -28.81 -5.44
C GLY A 476 13.56 -28.71 -4.51
N PHE A 477 13.58 -29.48 -3.42
CA PHE A 477 12.46 -29.57 -2.47
C PHE A 477 12.03 -28.18 -1.90
N MET A 478 13.00 -27.39 -1.40
CA MET A 478 12.72 -26.10 -0.80
C MET A 478 12.25 -25.08 -1.86
N GLY A 479 12.88 -25.07 -3.04
CA GLY A 479 12.47 -24.23 -4.16
C GLY A 479 11.04 -24.50 -4.61
N SER A 480 10.67 -25.78 -4.75
CA SER A 480 9.31 -26.18 -5.09
C SER A 480 8.29 -25.77 -4.03
N MET A 481 8.61 -25.97 -2.75
CA MET A 481 7.73 -25.64 -1.63
C MET A 481 7.49 -24.12 -1.53
N VAL A 482 8.53 -23.31 -1.64
CA VAL A 482 8.42 -21.85 -1.60
C VAL A 482 7.67 -21.34 -2.83
N TYR A 483 7.96 -21.87 -4.01
CA TYR A 483 7.22 -21.53 -5.22
C TYR A 483 5.73 -21.86 -5.09
N ASP A 484 5.35 -23.05 -4.63
CA ASP A 484 3.95 -23.44 -4.47
C ASP A 484 3.19 -22.53 -3.49
N ASN A 485 3.87 -22.12 -2.43
CA ASN A 485 3.31 -21.16 -1.45
C ASN A 485 3.10 -19.77 -2.05
N ARG A 486 4.01 -19.30 -2.91
CA ARG A 486 3.99 -17.96 -3.51
C ARG A 486 3.34 -17.91 -4.90
N LYS A 487 3.04 -19.07 -5.48
CA LYS A 487 2.42 -19.17 -6.81
C LYS A 487 1.14 -18.33 -6.93
N PRO A 488 0.21 -18.31 -5.96
CA PRO A 488 -0.98 -17.47 -6.08
C PRO A 488 -0.67 -15.96 -6.18
N LEU A 489 0.38 -15.50 -5.50
CA LEU A 489 0.85 -14.12 -5.61
C LEU A 489 1.44 -13.84 -7.00
N ILE A 490 2.35 -14.70 -7.46
CA ILE A 490 2.99 -14.55 -8.78
C ILE A 490 1.96 -14.64 -9.90
N ASP A 491 0.96 -15.50 -9.75
CA ASP A 491 -0.13 -15.63 -10.74
C ASP A 491 -0.96 -14.36 -10.79
N SER A 492 -1.31 -13.78 -9.62
CA SER A 492 -2.13 -12.57 -9.54
C SER A 492 -1.43 -11.32 -10.10
N TRP A 493 -0.10 -11.28 -10.18
CA TRP A 493 0.65 -10.23 -10.88
C TRP A 493 0.62 -10.34 -12.41
N TRP A 494 -0.04 -11.37 -12.95
CA TRP A 494 -0.28 -11.54 -14.38
C TRP A 494 -1.76 -11.43 -14.75
N GLU A 495 -2.62 -11.14 -13.77
CA GLU A 495 -4.08 -11.07 -13.93
C GLU A 495 -4.54 -9.64 -13.64
N ASP A 496 -4.83 -8.88 -14.67
CA ASP A 496 -5.49 -7.58 -14.57
C ASP A 496 -6.91 -7.76 -14.01
N LEU A 497 -7.22 -7.09 -12.90
CA LEU A 497 -8.59 -6.98 -12.37
C LEU A 497 -9.27 -5.81 -13.08
N SER A 498 -10.11 -6.13 -14.08
CA SER A 498 -10.90 -5.12 -14.79
C SER A 498 -11.41 -3.99 -13.88
N PRO A 499 -11.31 -2.72 -14.31
CA PRO A 499 -11.12 -2.23 -15.67
C PRO A 499 -9.64 -2.03 -16.03
N ALA A 500 -9.35 -1.65 -17.30
CA ALA A 500 -8.00 -1.32 -17.76
C ALA A 500 -7.35 -0.21 -16.93
N ASP A 501 -6.03 -0.30 -16.73
CA ASP A 501 -5.28 0.52 -15.77
C ASP A 501 -4.75 1.83 -16.33
N ASN A 502 -4.36 1.84 -17.59
CA ASN A 502 -3.61 2.98 -18.14
C ASN A 502 -4.50 4.01 -18.85
N GLU A 503 -5.58 3.56 -19.49
CA GLU A 503 -6.56 4.43 -20.16
C GLU A 503 -7.96 3.95 -19.83
N LEU A 504 -8.80 4.80 -19.25
CA LEU A 504 -10.14 4.44 -18.81
C LEU A 504 -11.12 5.59 -18.94
N VAL A 505 -12.39 5.26 -19.21
CA VAL A 505 -13.51 6.19 -19.18
C VAL A 505 -14.52 5.71 -18.11
N ILE A 506 -14.79 6.57 -17.13
CA ILE A 506 -15.63 6.27 -15.97
C ILE A 506 -16.87 7.17 -16.01
N ASP A 507 -18.06 6.59 -15.93
CA ASP A 507 -19.29 7.31 -15.65
C ASP A 507 -19.37 7.61 -14.13
N LEU A 508 -19.47 8.89 -13.78
CA LEU A 508 -19.53 9.36 -12.40
C LEU A 508 -20.96 9.54 -11.85
N LYS A 509 -21.99 9.20 -12.65
CA LYS A 509 -23.42 9.28 -12.25
C LYS A 509 -23.81 8.25 -11.21
#